data_ee74d7759c11cf9985e82efddb458499
#
_entry.id   ee74d7759c11cf9985e82efddb458499
#
_cell.length_a   1.000
_cell.length_b   1.000
_cell.length_c   1.000
_cell.angle_alpha   90.00
_cell.angle_beta   90.00
_cell.angle_gamma   90.00
#
_symmetry.space_group_name_H-M   'P 1'
#
loop_
_entity.id
_entity.type
_entity.pdbx_description
1 polymer ?
#
loop_
_entity_poly.entity_id
_entity_poly.type
_entity_poly.pdbx_seq_one_letter_code
_entity_poly.pdbx_strand_id
1 'polypeptide(L)'
;MDKGDIDYGARRVRLRNICAICAACALLTMAGCAHRQQVAYTPPPPPAAAPAESAPSAAPVPAPNGKPAAGVGADEQFVETHAPIYTQTGIASWYGPPYHNREGANGEVYNEHHVSAAHRTLPMGSLIKVTNLRTGQSAVMHVTDRGPFVQGRILDLSMAAAKEVGVWGPGTAEVRIDVYSTPHPLNAGGRWCVQIGAFAHAGAARHLQEKLEREYRSASVIEFEGPTGYWVRIRPEHDDRSIAVEIANRVHPSDGEAWLVRLD
;
A
#
# COMPACT_ATOMS: atom_id res chain seq x y z
N MET A 1 82.17 -7.59 33.14
CA MET A 1 82.40 -6.17 33.00
C MET A 1 82.69 -5.94 31.55
N ASP A 2 81.73 -5.65 30.76
CA ASP A 2 81.96 -4.94 29.51
C ASP A 2 80.63 -4.34 29.03
N LYS A 3 80.67 -3.04 28.76
CA LYS A 3 79.56 -2.24 28.32
C LYS A 3 79.59 -2.19 26.84
N GLY A 4 78.63 -2.78 26.22
CA GLY A 4 78.38 -2.65 24.77
C GLY A 4 77.52 -1.44 24.47
N ASP A 5 78.09 -0.44 23.83
CA ASP A 5 77.46 0.71 23.27
C ASP A 5 76.56 0.25 22.11
N ILE A 6 75.30 0.68 22.08
CA ILE A 6 74.41 0.50 20.96
C ILE A 6 74.27 1.85 20.25
N ASP A 7 74.78 1.86 19.02
CA ASP A 7 74.77 2.94 18.04
C ASP A 7 73.32 3.37 17.65
N TYR A 8 72.96 4.62 17.85
CA TYR A 8 71.74 5.27 17.41
C TYR A 8 72.00 6.20 16.21
N GLY A 9 72.45 5.62 15.14
CA GLY A 9 72.65 6.36 13.91
C GLY A 9 72.08 5.68 12.67
N ALA A 10 71.00 6.19 12.17
CA ALA A 10 70.47 6.04 10.80
C ALA A 10 69.00 5.57 10.71
N ARG A 11 68.03 6.44 10.97
CA ARG A 11 66.67 6.33 10.38
C ARG A 11 65.93 7.67 10.40
N ARG A 12 66.51 8.73 9.88
CA ARG A 12 65.83 10.03 9.68
C ARG A 12 65.61 10.43 8.23
N VAL A 13 65.43 9.49 7.35
CA VAL A 13 65.13 9.82 5.94
C VAL A 13 64.11 8.81 5.42
N ARG A 14 62.87 8.91 5.75
CA ARG A 14 61.74 8.31 4.96
C ARG A 14 60.31 8.68 5.46
N LEU A 15 60.16 9.78 6.21
CA LEU A 15 58.83 10.21 6.70
C LEU A 15 58.22 11.37 5.92
N ARG A 16 58.82 11.82 4.81
CA ARG A 16 58.27 12.95 4.00
C ARG A 16 57.49 12.56 2.74
N ASN A 17 57.50 11.30 2.37
CA ASN A 17 56.81 10.85 1.10
C ASN A 17 55.54 10.07 1.38
N ILE A 18 55.13 9.81 2.63
CA ILE A 18 53.88 9.07 2.94
C ILE A 18 52.69 10.02 3.06
N CYS A 19 52.90 11.30 3.35
CA CYS A 19 51.78 12.27 3.48
C CYS A 19 51.25 12.77 2.13
N ALA A 20 51.98 12.61 1.01
CA ALA A 20 51.52 13.08 -0.32
C ALA A 20 50.59 12.10 -1.02
N ILE A 21 50.59 10.82 -0.66
CA ILE A 21 49.78 9.79 -1.29
C ILE A 21 48.42 9.63 -0.60
N CYS A 22 48.30 9.97 0.70
CA CYS A 22 47.04 9.95 1.42
C CYS A 22 46.10 11.12 1.07
N ALA A 23 46.60 12.25 0.58
CA ALA A 23 45.76 13.40 0.20
C ALA A 23 45.14 13.24 -1.21
N ALA A 24 45.66 12.39 -2.05
CA ALA A 24 45.10 12.12 -3.37
C ALA A 24 43.98 11.05 -3.39
N CYS A 25 43.95 10.16 -2.37
CA CYS A 25 42.86 9.16 -2.25
C CYS A 25 41.61 9.68 -1.55
N ALA A 26 41.65 10.83 -0.85
CA ALA A 26 40.50 11.39 -0.16
C ALA A 26 39.57 12.24 -1.03
N LEU A 27 39.94 12.52 -2.28
CA LEU A 27 39.16 13.34 -3.22
C LEU A 27 38.36 12.54 -4.26
N LEU A 28 38.41 11.22 -4.24
CA LEU A 28 37.70 10.34 -5.19
C LEU A 28 36.52 9.55 -4.60
N THR A 29 36.10 9.82 -3.36
CA THR A 29 34.95 9.13 -2.73
C THR A 29 33.69 9.97 -2.58
N MET A 30 33.63 11.16 -3.21
CA MET A 30 32.44 12.03 -3.16
C MET A 30 31.62 12.06 -4.45
N ALA A 31 31.68 11.00 -5.25
CA ALA A 31 30.82 10.88 -6.42
C ALA A 31 30.16 9.50 -6.42
N GLY A 32 29.03 9.37 -5.76
CA GLY A 32 28.32 8.10 -5.81
C GLY A 32 27.13 7.94 -4.85
N CYS A 33 26.60 9.00 -4.25
CA CYS A 33 25.23 8.96 -3.76
C CYS A 33 24.29 9.24 -4.94
N ALA A 34 24.17 8.28 -5.86
CA ALA A 34 23.00 8.21 -6.71
C ALA A 34 21.81 7.95 -5.79
N HIS A 35 21.07 8.99 -5.46
CA HIS A 35 19.72 8.89 -4.95
C HIS A 35 18.95 8.09 -6.01
N ARG A 36 18.81 6.79 -5.80
CA ARG A 36 17.81 5.99 -6.51
C ARG A 36 16.48 6.58 -6.11
N GLN A 37 15.92 7.41 -6.99
CA GLN A 37 14.53 7.83 -6.87
C GLN A 37 13.71 6.55 -6.79
N GLN A 38 13.13 6.31 -5.61
CA GLN A 38 12.02 5.39 -5.49
C GLN A 38 10.97 5.89 -6.48
N VAL A 39 10.68 5.10 -7.49
CA VAL A 39 9.52 5.35 -8.33
C VAL A 39 8.31 4.98 -7.46
N ALA A 40 7.92 5.94 -6.60
CA ALA A 40 6.62 5.87 -5.98
C ALA A 40 5.62 5.83 -7.14
N TYR A 41 4.79 4.79 -7.21
CA TYR A 41 3.64 4.76 -8.09
C TYR A 41 2.81 6.01 -7.77
N THR A 42 2.96 7.02 -8.61
CA THR A 42 2.04 8.15 -8.63
C THR A 42 0.88 7.69 -9.49
N PRO A 43 -0.33 7.54 -8.96
CA PRO A 43 -1.49 7.29 -9.82
C PRO A 43 -1.52 8.38 -10.89
N PRO A 44 -1.90 8.06 -12.13
CA PRO A 44 -2.02 9.08 -13.17
C PRO A 44 -2.85 10.23 -12.64
N PRO A 45 -2.47 11.50 -12.90
CA PRO A 45 -3.27 12.63 -12.49
C PRO A 45 -4.68 12.44 -13.05
N PRO A 46 -5.72 12.83 -12.32
CA PRO A 46 -7.08 12.83 -12.86
C PRO A 46 -7.07 13.59 -14.19
N PRO A 47 -7.80 13.13 -15.19
CA PRO A 47 -7.88 13.83 -16.46
C PRO A 47 -8.25 15.28 -16.18
N ALA A 48 -7.46 16.22 -16.76
CA ALA A 48 -7.72 17.63 -16.62
C ALA A 48 -9.19 17.89 -16.98
N ALA A 49 -9.90 18.58 -16.09
CA ALA A 49 -11.29 18.93 -16.33
C ALA A 49 -11.37 19.66 -17.68
N ALA A 50 -12.03 19.04 -18.65
CA ALA A 50 -12.36 19.68 -19.92
C ALA A 50 -13.21 20.92 -19.59
N PRO A 51 -13.04 22.04 -20.31
CA PRO A 51 -13.90 23.18 -20.15
C PRO A 51 -15.36 22.75 -20.33
N ALA A 52 -16.23 23.18 -19.44
CA ALA A 52 -17.66 22.87 -19.50
C ALA A 52 -18.25 23.44 -20.79
N GLU A 53 -18.32 22.59 -21.82
CA GLU A 53 -19.14 22.83 -22.99
C GLU A 53 -20.58 22.52 -22.59
N SER A 54 -21.43 23.52 -22.69
CA SER A 54 -22.86 23.43 -22.41
C SER A 54 -23.48 22.38 -23.35
N ALA A 55 -23.72 21.18 -22.82
CA ALA A 55 -24.41 20.13 -23.55
C ALA A 55 -25.92 20.44 -23.64
N PRO A 56 -26.56 20.20 -24.81
CA PRO A 56 -28.00 20.27 -24.93
C PRO A 56 -28.67 19.18 -24.09
N SER A 57 -29.76 19.57 -23.43
CA SER A 57 -30.64 18.70 -22.65
C SER A 57 -31.04 17.46 -23.46
N ALA A 58 -30.38 16.34 -23.19
CA ALA A 58 -30.81 15.05 -23.73
C ALA A 58 -31.83 14.41 -22.77
N ALA A 59 -32.91 13.94 -23.36
CA ALA A 59 -33.96 13.19 -22.67
C ALA A 59 -33.36 12.01 -21.87
N PRO A 60 -34.01 11.57 -20.77
CA PRO A 60 -33.50 10.49 -19.94
C PRO A 60 -33.43 9.18 -20.74
N VAL A 61 -32.20 8.69 -20.92
CA VAL A 61 -31.95 7.34 -21.43
C VAL A 61 -32.41 6.36 -20.34
N PRO A 62 -33.26 5.35 -20.65
CA PRO A 62 -33.64 4.37 -19.64
C PRO A 62 -32.40 3.65 -19.15
N ALA A 63 -32.25 3.60 -17.83
CA ALA A 63 -31.17 2.89 -17.15
C ALA A 63 -31.20 1.40 -17.60
N PRO A 64 -30.03 0.76 -17.84
CA PRO A 64 -30.00 -0.67 -18.06
C PRO A 64 -30.56 -1.34 -16.80
N ASN A 65 -31.49 -2.28 -16.98
CA ASN A 65 -32.13 -3.06 -15.92
C ASN A 65 -31.13 -3.98 -15.20
N GLY A 66 -30.20 -3.34 -14.46
CA GLY A 66 -29.47 -3.98 -13.39
C GLY A 66 -30.32 -3.83 -12.14
N LYS A 67 -30.81 -4.95 -11.62
CA LYS A 67 -31.48 -5.04 -10.33
C LYS A 67 -30.63 -4.25 -9.32
N PRO A 68 -31.18 -3.21 -8.62
CA PRO A 68 -30.44 -2.54 -7.55
C PRO A 68 -30.00 -3.63 -6.57
N ALA A 69 -28.76 -3.63 -6.15
CA ALA A 69 -28.36 -4.48 -5.03
C ALA A 69 -29.33 -4.17 -3.88
N ALA A 70 -30.15 -5.14 -3.54
CA ALA A 70 -31.15 -5.02 -2.48
C ALA A 70 -30.38 -4.87 -1.15
N GLY A 71 -30.07 -3.65 -0.73
CA GLY A 71 -29.25 -3.41 0.44
C GLY A 71 -28.92 -1.95 0.74
N VAL A 72 -28.76 -1.10 -0.27
CA VAL A 72 -28.23 0.27 -0.06
C VAL A 72 -29.08 1.06 0.94
N GLY A 73 -30.37 1.05 0.82
CA GLY A 73 -31.27 1.74 1.78
C GLY A 73 -31.28 1.09 3.17
N ALA A 74 -31.06 -0.22 3.29
CA ALA A 74 -30.99 -0.92 4.58
C ALA A 74 -29.66 -0.63 5.30
N ASP A 75 -28.56 -0.57 4.58
CA ASP A 75 -27.25 -0.24 5.13
C ASP A 75 -27.18 1.21 5.62
N GLU A 76 -27.74 2.15 4.87
CA GLU A 76 -27.86 3.55 5.28
C GLU A 76 -28.71 3.68 6.55
N GLN A 77 -29.87 3.04 6.60
CA GLN A 77 -30.74 3.03 7.78
C GLN A 77 -30.05 2.38 8.99
N PHE A 78 -29.26 1.32 8.78
CA PHE A 78 -28.49 0.70 9.84
C PHE A 78 -27.45 1.67 10.42
N VAL A 79 -26.71 2.35 9.56
CA VAL A 79 -25.68 3.35 9.92
C VAL A 79 -26.28 4.54 10.68
N GLU A 80 -27.50 4.98 10.34
CA GLU A 80 -28.18 6.08 11.02
C GLU A 80 -28.64 5.71 12.44
N THR A 81 -28.94 4.43 12.67
CA THR A 81 -29.54 3.96 13.93
C THR A 81 -28.54 3.30 14.90
N HIS A 82 -27.31 3.03 14.44
CA HIS A 82 -26.29 2.36 15.24
C HIS A 82 -25.05 3.25 15.43
N ALA A 83 -24.35 3.05 16.55
CA ALA A 83 -23.04 3.66 16.75
C ALA A 83 -21.96 2.83 16.06
N PRO A 84 -20.89 3.44 15.54
CA PRO A 84 -19.77 2.71 14.98
C PRO A 84 -19.03 1.90 16.05
N ILE A 85 -18.64 0.68 15.71
CA ILE A 85 -17.86 -0.22 16.57
C ILE A 85 -16.35 0.05 16.52
N TYR A 86 -15.88 0.77 15.49
CA TYR A 86 -14.49 1.16 15.32
C TYR A 86 -14.40 2.38 14.40
N THR A 87 -13.43 3.24 14.65
CA THR A 87 -13.18 4.44 13.83
C THR A 87 -11.68 4.55 13.50
N GLN A 88 -11.37 4.94 12.27
CA GLN A 88 -10.02 5.20 11.80
C GLN A 88 -9.97 6.47 10.94
N THR A 89 -8.90 7.25 11.07
CA THR A 89 -8.67 8.46 10.25
C THR A 89 -7.37 8.33 9.48
N GLY A 90 -7.34 8.82 8.25
CA GLY A 90 -6.13 8.85 7.41
C GLY A 90 -6.45 9.20 5.97
N ILE A 91 -5.46 9.05 5.09
CA ILE A 91 -5.59 9.41 3.70
C ILE A 91 -6.28 8.29 2.91
N ALA A 92 -7.34 8.66 2.18
CA ALA A 92 -7.94 7.85 1.14
C ALA A 92 -7.51 8.31 -0.25
N SER A 93 -7.44 7.36 -1.18
CA SER A 93 -7.38 7.62 -2.63
C SER A 93 -8.46 6.81 -3.34
N TRP A 94 -8.37 6.67 -4.65
CA TRP A 94 -9.29 5.83 -5.41
C TRP A 94 -8.54 5.06 -6.50
N TYR A 95 -9.10 3.93 -6.90
CA TYR A 95 -8.56 3.08 -7.95
C TYR A 95 -9.51 3.05 -9.15
N GLY A 96 -8.94 3.19 -10.34
CA GLY A 96 -9.68 3.50 -11.56
C GLY A 96 -9.58 2.43 -12.64
N PRO A 97 -9.67 2.84 -13.91
CA PRO A 97 -9.91 1.98 -15.07
C PRO A 97 -9.06 0.71 -15.21
N PRO A 98 -7.76 0.67 -14.82
CA PRO A 98 -6.97 -0.55 -14.99
C PRO A 98 -7.47 -1.75 -14.18
N TYR A 99 -8.30 -1.51 -13.17
CA TYR A 99 -8.86 -2.56 -12.30
C TYR A 99 -10.29 -2.95 -12.65
N HIS A 100 -10.99 -2.16 -13.48
CA HIS A 100 -12.36 -2.44 -13.90
C HIS A 100 -12.45 -3.79 -14.61
N ASN A 101 -13.48 -4.59 -14.29
CA ASN A 101 -13.71 -5.95 -14.78
C ASN A 101 -12.65 -6.99 -14.37
N ARG A 102 -11.81 -6.71 -13.34
CA ARG A 102 -10.91 -7.69 -12.75
C ARG A 102 -11.51 -8.27 -11.48
N GLU A 103 -11.09 -9.46 -11.12
CA GLU A 103 -11.49 -10.09 -9.86
C GLU A 103 -10.85 -9.37 -8.67
N GLY A 104 -11.67 -8.93 -7.72
CA GLY A 104 -11.24 -8.37 -6.44
C GLY A 104 -10.85 -9.44 -5.43
N ALA A 105 -10.35 -9.02 -4.28
CA ALA A 105 -9.93 -9.95 -3.23
C ALA A 105 -11.10 -10.73 -2.58
N ASN A 106 -12.34 -10.29 -2.78
CA ASN A 106 -13.56 -11.00 -2.37
C ASN A 106 -14.01 -12.08 -3.36
N GLY A 107 -13.33 -12.24 -4.53
CA GLY A 107 -13.68 -13.18 -5.58
C GLY A 107 -14.77 -12.68 -6.55
N GLU A 108 -15.21 -11.45 -6.41
CA GLU A 108 -16.18 -10.83 -7.30
C GLU A 108 -15.49 -9.92 -8.32
N VAL A 109 -16.15 -9.74 -9.49
CA VAL A 109 -15.64 -8.82 -10.51
C VAL A 109 -15.83 -7.37 -10.05
N TYR A 110 -14.72 -6.64 -9.93
CA TYR A 110 -14.74 -5.23 -9.56
C TYR A 110 -15.42 -4.37 -10.62
N ASN A 111 -16.38 -3.56 -10.18
CA ASN A 111 -17.06 -2.56 -10.99
C ASN A 111 -16.81 -1.16 -10.41
N GLU A 112 -16.08 -0.31 -11.12
CA GLU A 112 -15.77 1.04 -10.70
C GLU A 112 -17.00 1.95 -10.50
N HIS A 113 -18.15 1.56 -11.05
CA HIS A 113 -19.41 2.29 -10.90
C HIS A 113 -20.24 1.85 -9.68
N HIS A 114 -19.82 0.82 -8.97
CA HIS A 114 -20.41 0.44 -7.67
C HIS A 114 -19.64 1.10 -6.52
N VAL A 115 -20.39 1.55 -5.51
CA VAL A 115 -19.82 2.19 -4.31
C VAL A 115 -19.19 1.12 -3.44
N SER A 116 -17.85 1.09 -3.36
CA SER A 116 -17.07 0.10 -2.62
C SER A 116 -15.71 0.63 -2.24
N ALA A 117 -14.98 -0.11 -1.39
CA ALA A 117 -13.64 0.27 -0.94
C ALA A 117 -12.71 -0.93 -0.76
N ALA A 118 -11.40 -0.65 -0.87
CA ALA A 118 -10.32 -1.56 -0.51
C ALA A 118 -9.67 -1.13 0.82
N HIS A 119 -9.52 -2.09 1.75
CA HIS A 119 -8.84 -1.88 3.02
C HIS A 119 -7.96 -3.09 3.37
N ARG A 120 -6.76 -2.83 3.97
CA ARG A 120 -5.80 -3.92 4.24
C ARG A 120 -6.26 -4.92 5.29
N THR A 121 -6.89 -4.44 6.36
CA THR A 121 -7.07 -5.21 7.59
C THR A 121 -8.50 -5.35 8.10
N LEU A 122 -9.47 -4.58 7.59
CA LEU A 122 -10.87 -4.80 7.91
C LEU A 122 -11.33 -6.14 7.31
N PRO A 123 -12.20 -6.91 8.00
CA PRO A 123 -12.82 -8.09 7.41
C PRO A 123 -13.48 -7.79 6.07
N MET A 124 -13.39 -8.71 5.11
CA MET A 124 -14.09 -8.57 3.83
C MET A 124 -15.60 -8.50 4.09
N GLY A 125 -16.32 -7.62 3.39
CA GLY A 125 -17.75 -7.39 3.62
C GLY A 125 -18.07 -6.47 4.83
N SER A 126 -17.08 -5.87 5.47
CA SER A 126 -17.33 -4.87 6.53
C SER A 126 -18.14 -3.70 6.00
N LEU A 127 -19.19 -3.32 6.72
CA LEU A 127 -20.00 -2.13 6.46
C LEU A 127 -19.34 -0.91 7.08
N ILE A 128 -18.98 0.05 6.24
CA ILE A 128 -18.29 1.29 6.64
C ILE A 128 -19.02 2.53 6.12
N LYS A 129 -18.95 3.61 6.89
CA LYS A 129 -19.22 4.96 6.41
C LYS A 129 -17.91 5.71 6.28
N VAL A 130 -17.65 6.27 5.12
CA VAL A 130 -16.46 7.08 4.85
C VAL A 130 -16.88 8.54 4.76
N THR A 131 -16.24 9.40 5.55
CA THR A 131 -16.52 10.83 5.60
C THR A 131 -15.24 11.61 5.25
N ASN A 132 -15.30 12.45 4.26
CA ASN A 132 -14.24 13.41 3.92
C ASN A 132 -14.21 14.51 4.99
N LEU A 133 -13.09 14.62 5.70
CA LEU A 133 -12.97 15.54 6.84
C LEU A 133 -12.96 17.01 6.43
N ARG A 134 -12.59 17.31 5.17
CA ARG A 134 -12.58 18.69 4.67
C ARG A 134 -13.94 19.15 4.19
N THR A 135 -14.73 18.28 3.55
CA THR A 135 -15.99 18.68 2.89
C THR A 135 -17.24 18.24 3.64
N GLY A 136 -17.12 17.25 4.53
CA GLY A 136 -18.24 16.59 5.21
C GLY A 136 -19.02 15.60 4.34
N GLN A 137 -18.69 15.48 3.04
CA GLN A 137 -19.32 14.49 2.16
C GLN A 137 -19.03 13.08 2.64
N SER A 138 -20.04 12.21 2.59
CA SER A 138 -19.90 10.84 3.09
C SER A 138 -20.71 9.85 2.25
N ALA A 139 -20.27 8.59 2.25
CA ALA A 139 -20.99 7.47 1.65
C ALA A 139 -20.86 6.22 2.51
N VAL A 140 -21.88 5.36 2.44
CA VAL A 140 -21.93 4.04 3.07
C VAL A 140 -21.56 3.00 2.04
N MET A 141 -20.68 2.04 2.42
CA MET A 141 -20.16 1.04 1.48
C MET A 141 -19.62 -0.19 2.20
N HIS A 142 -19.39 -1.23 1.42
CA HIS A 142 -18.69 -2.43 1.90
C HIS A 142 -17.23 -2.45 1.48
N VAL A 143 -16.39 -3.08 2.32
CA VAL A 143 -15.02 -3.43 1.98
C VAL A 143 -15.05 -4.68 1.11
N THR A 144 -14.65 -4.56 -0.15
CA THR A 144 -14.72 -5.63 -1.16
C THR A 144 -13.34 -6.04 -1.68
N ASP A 145 -12.28 -5.29 -1.32
CA ASP A 145 -10.95 -5.54 -1.84
C ASP A 145 -9.84 -5.25 -0.81
N ARG A 146 -8.61 -5.60 -1.16
CA ARG A 146 -7.40 -5.42 -0.36
C ARG A 146 -6.51 -4.31 -0.94
N GLY A 147 -6.06 -3.45 -0.08
CA GLY A 147 -5.26 -2.24 -0.34
C GLY A 147 -5.60 -1.16 0.67
N PRO A 148 -5.01 0.02 0.54
CA PRO A 148 -3.95 0.41 -0.38
C PRO A 148 -2.58 -0.17 -0.01
N PHE A 149 -1.77 -0.45 -1.03
CA PHE A 149 -0.37 -0.83 -0.86
C PHE A 149 0.56 0.34 -1.22
N VAL A 150 0.23 1.50 -0.68
CA VAL A 150 0.98 2.76 -0.81
C VAL A 150 1.11 3.38 0.57
N GLN A 151 2.32 3.81 0.90
CA GLN A 151 2.62 4.38 2.20
C GLN A 151 1.78 5.64 2.48
N GLY A 152 1.32 5.78 3.72
CA GLY A 152 0.49 6.91 4.17
C GLY A 152 -0.99 6.79 3.83
N ARG A 153 -1.42 5.85 2.98
CA ARG A 153 -2.84 5.63 2.68
C ARG A 153 -3.44 4.50 3.52
N ILE A 154 -4.71 4.66 3.86
CA ILE A 154 -5.49 3.66 4.63
C ILE A 154 -6.64 3.06 3.85
N LEU A 155 -7.14 3.74 2.81
CA LEU A 155 -8.31 3.35 2.05
C LEU A 155 -8.15 3.70 0.57
N ASP A 156 -8.57 2.80 -0.31
CA ASP A 156 -8.77 3.11 -1.72
C ASP A 156 -10.25 2.93 -2.07
N LEU A 157 -10.86 3.95 -2.67
CA LEU A 157 -12.27 4.00 -3.03
C LEU A 157 -12.48 3.56 -4.49
N SER A 158 -13.63 2.98 -4.80
CA SER A 158 -14.07 2.88 -6.19
C SER A 158 -14.27 4.28 -6.78
N MET A 159 -14.35 4.40 -8.10
CA MET A 159 -14.62 5.69 -8.75
C MET A 159 -15.96 6.28 -8.28
N ALA A 160 -17.01 5.45 -8.18
CA ALA A 160 -18.31 5.90 -7.68
C ALA A 160 -18.22 6.43 -6.26
N ALA A 161 -17.63 5.65 -5.33
CA ALA A 161 -17.41 6.07 -3.95
C ALA A 161 -16.57 7.35 -3.85
N ALA A 162 -15.51 7.47 -4.65
CA ALA A 162 -14.67 8.65 -4.66
C ALA A 162 -15.39 9.93 -5.10
N LYS A 163 -16.34 9.80 -6.04
CA LYS A 163 -17.20 10.92 -6.45
C LYS A 163 -18.14 11.35 -5.33
N GLU A 164 -18.78 10.41 -4.66
CA GLU A 164 -19.72 10.70 -3.55
C GLU A 164 -18.99 11.33 -2.35
N VAL A 165 -17.82 10.81 -1.99
CA VAL A 165 -17.02 11.31 -0.84
C VAL A 165 -16.20 12.58 -1.21
N GLY A 166 -16.18 12.99 -2.47
CA GLY A 166 -15.42 14.17 -2.94
C GLY A 166 -13.89 13.93 -2.97
N VAL A 167 -13.46 12.68 -3.15
CA VAL A 167 -12.05 12.29 -3.30
C VAL A 167 -11.62 12.25 -4.77
N TRP A 168 -12.56 12.03 -5.69
CA TRP A 168 -12.27 11.85 -7.12
C TRP A 168 -11.53 13.02 -7.75
N GLY A 169 -11.97 14.27 -7.52
CA GLY A 169 -11.35 15.45 -8.11
C GLY A 169 -9.93 15.71 -7.63
N PRO A 170 -9.66 15.78 -6.32
CA PRO A 170 -8.30 15.99 -5.79
C PRO A 170 -7.41 14.75 -5.84
N GLY A 171 -7.95 13.56 -6.13
CA GLY A 171 -7.24 12.27 -6.15
C GLY A 171 -7.00 11.65 -4.78
N THR A 172 -6.85 12.45 -3.74
CA THR A 172 -6.71 12.04 -2.34
C THR A 172 -7.42 13.01 -1.40
N ALA A 173 -7.84 12.51 -0.23
CA ALA A 173 -8.34 13.34 0.86
C ALA A 173 -8.12 12.65 2.21
N GLU A 174 -8.08 13.44 3.27
CA GLU A 174 -8.17 12.93 4.62
C GLU A 174 -9.61 12.55 4.92
N VAL A 175 -9.82 11.30 5.35
CA VAL A 175 -11.15 10.74 5.62
C VAL A 175 -11.20 10.12 7.01
N ARG A 176 -12.43 10.05 7.55
CA ARG A 176 -12.77 9.19 8.68
C ARG A 176 -13.55 7.99 8.16
N ILE A 177 -13.14 6.81 8.58
CA ILE A 177 -13.80 5.53 8.36
C ILE A 177 -14.49 5.16 9.67
N ASP A 178 -15.79 5.08 9.66
CA ASP A 178 -16.60 4.57 10.77
C ASP A 178 -17.09 3.17 10.39
N VAL A 179 -16.71 2.14 11.15
CA VAL A 179 -17.09 0.73 10.90
C VAL A 179 -18.32 0.41 11.74
N TYR A 180 -19.38 -0.10 11.14
CA TYR A 180 -20.65 -0.37 11.79
C TYR A 180 -20.92 -1.86 12.01
N SER A 181 -20.57 -2.69 11.04
CA SER A 181 -20.65 -4.14 11.18
C SER A 181 -19.54 -4.85 10.44
N THR A 182 -19.18 -6.03 10.91
CA THR A 182 -18.17 -6.89 10.31
C THR A 182 -18.60 -8.35 10.36
N PRO A 183 -18.38 -9.14 9.30
CA PRO A 183 -18.72 -10.58 9.30
C PRO A 183 -17.90 -11.38 10.32
N HIS A 184 -16.69 -10.89 10.64
CA HIS A 184 -15.75 -11.51 11.56
C HIS A 184 -15.24 -10.48 12.57
N PRO A 185 -14.81 -10.88 13.80
CA PRO A 185 -14.25 -9.96 14.76
C PRO A 185 -13.06 -9.16 14.23
N LEU A 186 -12.97 -7.87 14.58
CA LEU A 186 -11.88 -7.00 14.12
C LEU A 186 -10.51 -7.42 14.67
N ASN A 187 -10.47 -7.78 15.96
CA ASN A 187 -9.25 -7.96 16.72
C ASN A 187 -8.94 -9.41 17.09
N ALA A 188 -9.81 -10.35 16.74
CA ALA A 188 -9.65 -11.76 17.08
C ALA A 188 -9.90 -12.65 15.85
N GLY A 189 -9.08 -13.69 15.71
CA GLY A 189 -9.17 -14.62 14.59
C GLY A 189 -8.79 -13.96 13.25
N GLY A 190 -9.41 -14.48 12.18
CA GLY A 190 -9.10 -14.10 10.81
C GLY A 190 -7.85 -14.77 10.27
N ARG A 191 -7.68 -14.71 8.96
CA ARG A 191 -6.49 -15.22 8.28
C ARG A 191 -5.60 -14.05 7.88
N TRP A 192 -4.33 -14.13 8.24
CA TRP A 192 -3.40 -13.03 8.04
C TRP A 192 -2.17 -13.43 7.23
N CYS A 193 -1.63 -12.48 6.50
CA CYS A 193 -0.37 -12.63 5.79
C CYS A 193 0.43 -11.32 5.81
N VAL A 194 1.68 -11.42 5.39
CA VAL A 194 2.51 -10.27 5.05
C VAL A 194 2.66 -10.24 3.54
N GLN A 195 2.34 -9.12 2.92
CA GLN A 195 2.47 -8.90 1.48
C GLN A 195 3.53 -7.82 1.23
N ILE A 196 4.51 -8.14 0.37
CA ILE A 196 5.68 -7.30 0.13
C ILE A 196 5.74 -6.96 -1.36
N GLY A 197 5.92 -5.70 -1.67
CA GLY A 197 6.00 -5.22 -3.05
C GLY A 197 5.52 -3.78 -3.18
N ALA A 198 5.10 -3.35 -4.37
CA ALA A 198 4.96 -4.11 -5.62
C ALA A 198 6.28 -4.16 -6.40
N PHE A 199 6.53 -5.25 -7.12
CA PHE A 199 7.68 -5.39 -8.01
C PHE A 199 7.23 -5.34 -9.47
N ALA A 200 7.91 -4.53 -10.29
CA ALA A 200 7.62 -4.41 -11.72
C ALA A 200 8.02 -5.69 -12.51
N HIS A 201 8.94 -6.48 -11.98
CA HIS A 201 9.49 -7.65 -12.66
C HIS A 201 9.49 -8.88 -11.74
N ALA A 202 9.06 -10.02 -12.29
CA ALA A 202 9.04 -11.32 -11.60
C ALA A 202 10.41 -11.70 -11.00
N GLY A 203 11.51 -11.32 -11.66
CA GLY A 203 12.86 -11.61 -11.19
C GLY A 203 13.17 -10.98 -9.84
N ALA A 204 12.75 -9.72 -9.61
CA ALA A 204 12.94 -9.04 -8.34
C ALA A 204 12.13 -9.70 -7.21
N ALA A 205 10.88 -10.07 -7.48
CA ALA A 205 10.04 -10.79 -6.53
C ALA A 205 10.61 -12.18 -6.17
N ARG A 206 11.08 -12.94 -7.18
CA ARG A 206 11.72 -14.25 -6.95
C ARG A 206 13.00 -14.14 -6.14
N HIS A 207 13.84 -13.17 -6.42
CA HIS A 207 15.07 -12.95 -5.65
C HIS A 207 14.76 -12.66 -4.16
N LEU A 208 13.74 -11.85 -3.88
CA LEU A 208 13.28 -11.62 -2.52
C LEU A 208 12.69 -12.89 -1.90
N GLN A 209 11.87 -13.65 -2.64
CA GLN A 209 11.32 -14.92 -2.19
C GLN A 209 12.43 -15.88 -1.74
N GLU A 210 13.44 -16.14 -2.59
CA GLU A 210 14.57 -17.05 -2.27
C GLU A 210 15.32 -16.63 -0.99
N LYS A 211 15.44 -15.34 -0.75
CA LYS A 211 16.04 -14.81 0.47
C LYS A 211 15.18 -15.08 1.70
N LEU A 212 13.86 -14.88 1.57
CA LEU A 212 12.90 -15.00 2.66
C LEU A 212 12.54 -16.46 2.97
N GLU A 213 12.57 -17.37 1.99
CA GLU A 213 12.27 -18.80 2.19
C GLU A 213 13.19 -19.49 3.20
N ARG A 214 14.38 -18.97 3.42
CA ARG A 214 15.32 -19.50 4.43
C ARG A 214 14.78 -19.35 5.85
N GLU A 215 14.01 -18.32 6.10
CA GLU A 215 13.41 -17.99 7.39
C GLU A 215 11.89 -18.27 7.40
N TYR A 216 11.22 -17.99 6.28
CA TYR A 216 9.77 -18.14 6.13
C TYR A 216 9.44 -19.08 4.96
N ARG A 217 9.25 -20.37 5.25
CA ARG A 217 9.00 -21.41 4.23
C ARG A 217 7.75 -21.19 3.38
N SER A 218 6.83 -20.35 3.84
CA SER A 218 5.59 -19.99 3.13
C SER A 218 5.76 -18.81 2.18
N ALA A 219 6.97 -18.23 2.05
CA ALA A 219 7.23 -17.14 1.13
C ALA A 219 6.98 -17.62 -0.31
N SER A 220 6.08 -16.92 -1.02
CA SER A 220 5.70 -17.25 -2.39
C SER A 220 5.50 -15.99 -3.22
N VAL A 221 5.87 -16.05 -4.50
CA VAL A 221 5.54 -14.99 -5.44
C VAL A 221 4.08 -15.14 -5.86
N ILE A 222 3.35 -14.04 -5.79
CA ILE A 222 2.01 -13.91 -6.34
C ILE A 222 2.04 -12.85 -7.44
N GLU A 223 1.33 -13.10 -8.51
CA GLU A 223 1.14 -12.18 -9.61
C GLU A 223 -0.31 -11.68 -9.58
N PHE A 224 -0.47 -10.36 -9.60
CA PHE A 224 -1.77 -9.76 -9.81
C PHE A 224 -1.89 -9.30 -11.26
N GLU A 225 -2.96 -9.66 -11.90
CA GLU A 225 -3.31 -9.13 -13.21
C GLU A 225 -3.62 -7.63 -13.06
N GLY A 226 -2.64 -6.77 -13.33
CA GLY A 226 -2.83 -5.33 -13.22
C GLY A 226 -1.51 -4.56 -13.20
N PRO A 227 -1.58 -3.24 -12.99
CA PRO A 227 -0.40 -2.38 -13.01
C PRO A 227 0.57 -2.62 -11.85
N THR A 228 0.15 -3.37 -10.82
CA THR A 228 0.97 -3.60 -9.61
C THR A 228 1.92 -4.79 -9.72
N GLY A 229 1.80 -5.63 -10.76
CA GLY A 229 2.77 -6.67 -11.07
C GLY A 229 2.92 -7.77 -10.00
N TYR A 230 4.15 -7.98 -9.53
CA TYR A 230 4.52 -9.12 -8.70
C TYR A 230 4.65 -8.74 -7.24
N TRP A 231 4.29 -9.68 -6.35
CA TRP A 231 4.35 -9.53 -4.90
C TRP A 231 4.97 -10.77 -4.26
N VAL A 232 5.59 -10.62 -3.10
CA VAL A 232 5.96 -11.75 -2.25
C VAL A 232 4.99 -11.78 -1.09
N ARG A 233 4.34 -12.93 -0.87
CA ARG A 233 3.44 -13.17 0.25
C ARG A 233 4.05 -14.18 1.21
N ILE A 234 4.04 -13.85 2.50
CA ILE A 234 4.39 -14.76 3.59
C ILE A 234 3.12 -15.05 4.37
N ARG A 235 2.77 -16.33 4.49
CA ARG A 235 1.68 -16.77 5.35
C ARG A 235 2.27 -17.37 6.62
N PRO A 236 2.04 -16.79 7.79
CA PRO A 236 2.48 -17.37 9.05
C PRO A 236 1.77 -18.69 9.32
N GLU A 237 2.28 -19.44 10.26
CA GLU A 237 1.63 -20.68 10.70
C GLU A 237 0.22 -20.36 11.21
N HIS A 238 -0.77 -21.17 10.77
CA HIS A 238 -2.21 -20.97 11.04
C HIS A 238 -2.78 -19.61 10.59
N ASP A 239 -2.08 -18.92 9.70
CA ASP A 239 -2.43 -17.54 9.30
C ASP A 239 -2.59 -16.58 10.50
N ASP A 240 -1.82 -16.81 11.58
CA ASP A 240 -1.93 -16.09 12.85
C ASP A 240 -1.53 -14.61 12.71
N ARG A 241 -2.37 -13.74 13.31
CA ARG A 241 -2.19 -12.29 13.24
C ARG A 241 -0.93 -11.82 13.98
N SER A 242 -0.66 -12.34 15.17
CA SER A 242 0.47 -11.88 15.99
C SER A 242 1.79 -12.21 15.32
N ILE A 243 1.90 -13.40 14.75
CA ILE A 243 3.05 -13.83 13.97
C ILE A 243 3.19 -12.99 12.69
N ALA A 244 2.07 -12.70 12.00
CA ALA A 244 2.10 -11.82 10.82
C ALA A 244 2.59 -10.41 11.15
N VAL A 245 2.17 -9.84 12.28
CA VAL A 245 2.65 -8.52 12.78
C VAL A 245 4.16 -8.56 13.06
N GLU A 246 4.66 -9.61 13.72
CA GLU A 246 6.09 -9.75 13.97
C GLU A 246 6.89 -9.83 12.68
N ILE A 247 6.42 -10.61 11.71
CA ILE A 247 7.05 -10.72 10.38
C ILE A 247 7.05 -9.36 9.68
N ALA A 248 5.90 -8.66 9.64
CA ALA A 248 5.79 -7.36 8.98
C ALA A 248 6.75 -6.31 9.59
N ASN A 249 6.92 -6.35 10.92
CA ASN A 249 7.84 -5.46 11.63
C ASN A 249 9.33 -5.83 11.46
N ARG A 250 9.63 -7.07 11.11
CA ARG A 250 11.01 -7.57 10.95
C ARG A 250 11.50 -7.49 9.52
N VAL A 251 10.61 -7.69 8.56
CA VAL A 251 10.97 -7.71 7.14
C VAL A 251 11.04 -6.28 6.60
N HIS A 252 12.26 -5.84 6.29
CA HIS A 252 12.54 -4.56 5.67
C HIS A 252 13.19 -4.83 4.30
N PRO A 253 12.42 -4.94 3.23
CA PRO A 253 12.96 -5.18 1.90
C PRO A 253 13.72 -3.93 1.40
N SER A 254 14.73 -4.15 0.57
CA SER A 254 15.45 -3.03 -0.09
C SER A 254 14.59 -2.30 -1.13
N ASP A 255 13.62 -3.02 -1.70
CA ASP A 255 12.67 -2.51 -2.67
C ASP A 255 11.26 -2.92 -2.24
N GLY A 256 10.31 -1.96 -2.23
CA GLY A 256 8.95 -2.18 -1.77
C GLY A 256 8.80 -2.12 -0.25
N GLU A 257 7.62 -2.38 0.23
CA GLU A 257 7.27 -2.35 1.65
C GLU A 257 6.55 -3.65 2.07
N ALA A 258 6.63 -3.97 3.36
CA ALA A 258 5.93 -5.10 3.95
C ALA A 258 4.60 -4.63 4.56
N TRP A 259 3.50 -5.21 4.11
CA TRP A 259 2.16 -4.87 4.52
C TRP A 259 1.49 -6.01 5.27
N LEU A 260 0.95 -5.70 6.45
CA LEU A 260 0.04 -6.62 7.13
C LEU A 260 -1.30 -6.65 6.38
N VAL A 261 -1.76 -7.83 5.99
CA VAL A 261 -2.98 -8.01 5.19
C VAL A 261 -3.84 -9.11 5.81
N ARG A 262 -5.13 -8.83 5.93
CA ARG A 262 -6.14 -9.81 6.28
C ARG A 262 -6.66 -10.49 5.01
N LEU A 263 -6.86 -11.83 5.04
CA LEU A 263 -7.25 -12.61 3.87
C LEU A 263 -8.75 -12.95 3.81
N ASP A 264 -9.49 -12.80 4.93
CA ASP A 264 -10.93 -13.08 5.07
C ASP A 264 -11.78 -11.84 5.25
#